data_0063d3b040cc343634b22ee11755370d
#
_entry.id   0063d3b040cc343634b22ee11755370d
#
_cell.length_a   1.000
_cell.length_b   1.000
_cell.length_c   1.000
_cell.angle_alpha   90.00
_cell.angle_beta   90.00
_cell.angle_gamma   90.00
#
_symmetry.space_group_name_H-M   'P 1'
#
loop_
_entity.id
_entity.type
_entity.pdbx_description
1 polymer ?
#
loop_
_entity_poly.entity_id
_entity_poly.type
_entity_poly.pdbx_seq_one_letter_code
_entity_poly.pdbx_strand_id
1 'polypeptide(L)'
;ACVNCHIMGPYYATWFHSSHSRNATCNDCHVPHENPVKKWVFKGMDGMRHVAVFLTRGEKDVLRANKESAEVIMNNCIRCHTQLNTEFVNTGRIDYMMSQVGEGKACWDCHRDVPHGGSNSAASTPDALVPYPDSPTPEWLRKMIE
;
A
#
# COMPACT_ATOMS: atom_id res chain seq x y z
N ALA A 1 -5.74 -2.69 10.80
CA ALA A 1 -4.50 -3.26 11.34
C ALA A 1 -3.27 -2.43 10.96
N CYS A 2 -3.17 -1.97 9.69
CA CYS A 2 -1.95 -1.26 9.21
C CYS A 2 -1.62 -0.01 10.02
N VAL A 3 -2.62 0.77 10.40
CA VAL A 3 -2.47 2.06 11.11
C VAL A 3 -2.12 1.90 12.59
N ASN A 4 -2.09 0.68 13.12
CA ASN A 4 -1.68 0.42 14.51
C ASN A 4 -0.18 0.70 14.74
N CYS A 5 0.62 0.72 13.68
CA CYS A 5 2.03 1.07 13.76
C CYS A 5 2.19 2.57 13.52
N HIS A 6 2.84 3.29 14.45
CA HIS A 6 3.06 4.73 14.34
C HIS A 6 3.80 5.15 13.06
N ILE A 7 4.68 4.29 12.55
CA ILE A 7 5.43 4.52 11.32
C ILE A 7 4.52 4.61 10.07
N MET A 8 3.29 4.10 10.16
CA MET A 8 2.29 4.19 9.09
C MET A 8 1.48 5.49 9.12
N GLY A 9 1.65 6.33 10.14
CA GLY A 9 0.94 7.60 10.27
C GLY A 9 1.01 8.49 9.03
N PRO A 10 2.21 8.80 8.49
CA PRO A 10 2.37 9.61 7.28
C PRO A 10 1.66 9.02 6.05
N TYR A 11 1.73 7.71 5.89
CA TYR A 11 1.09 7.00 4.76
C TYR A 11 -0.44 7.00 4.90
N TYR A 12 -0.93 6.87 6.11
CA TYR A 12 -2.37 7.00 6.38
C TYR A 12 -2.86 8.41 6.10
N ALA A 13 -2.15 9.43 6.57
CA ALA A 13 -2.50 10.82 6.36
C ALA A 13 -2.54 11.18 4.87
N THR A 14 -1.53 10.82 4.12
CA THR A 14 -1.47 11.11 2.68
C THR A 14 -2.54 10.32 1.90
N TRP A 15 -2.79 9.06 2.25
CA TRP A 15 -3.89 8.30 1.68
C TRP A 15 -5.23 8.96 2.02
N PHE A 16 -5.46 9.38 3.27
CA PHE A 16 -6.71 10.01 3.70
C PHE A 16 -7.05 11.27 2.90
N HIS A 17 -6.04 12.05 2.56
CA HIS A 17 -6.19 13.25 1.72
C HIS A 17 -6.18 12.98 0.22
N SER A 18 -5.95 11.74 -0.21
CA SER A 18 -5.95 11.36 -1.61
C SER A 18 -7.36 11.15 -2.16
N SER A 19 -7.51 11.20 -3.49
CA SER A 19 -8.77 10.86 -4.17
C SER A 19 -9.21 9.41 -3.93
N HIS A 20 -8.27 8.52 -3.57
CA HIS A 20 -8.53 7.10 -3.33
C HIS A 20 -9.18 6.80 -1.98
N SER A 21 -9.09 7.70 -1.01
CA SER A 21 -9.62 7.46 0.34
C SER A 21 -11.14 7.19 0.38
N ARG A 22 -11.88 7.68 -0.61
CA ARG A 22 -13.33 7.49 -0.70
C ARG A 22 -13.75 6.12 -1.27
N ASN A 23 -12.87 5.49 -2.05
CA ASN A 23 -13.23 4.33 -2.85
C ASN A 23 -12.32 3.11 -2.64
N ALA A 24 -11.17 3.29 -2.01
CA ALA A 24 -10.19 2.23 -1.84
C ALA A 24 -9.52 2.29 -0.47
N THR A 25 -9.36 1.14 0.15
CA THR A 25 -8.63 0.96 1.40
C THR A 25 -7.18 0.54 1.13
N CYS A 26 -6.35 0.50 2.17
CA CYS A 26 -4.98 0.01 2.06
C CYS A 26 -4.91 -1.40 1.43
N ASN A 27 -5.86 -2.29 1.81
CA ASN A 27 -5.88 -3.65 1.28
C ASN A 27 -6.21 -3.71 -0.21
N ASP A 28 -6.98 -2.76 -0.74
CA ASP A 28 -7.37 -2.77 -2.15
C ASP A 28 -6.19 -2.54 -3.09
N CYS A 29 -5.16 -1.83 -2.59
CA CYS A 29 -3.92 -1.61 -3.33
C CYS A 29 -2.82 -2.62 -2.95
N HIS A 30 -2.66 -2.93 -1.66
CA HIS A 30 -1.50 -3.65 -1.15
C HIS A 30 -1.67 -5.17 -0.99
N VAL A 31 -2.84 -5.73 -1.29
CA VAL A 31 -3.11 -7.16 -1.14
C VAL A 31 -3.64 -7.74 -2.45
N PRO A 32 -3.18 -8.92 -2.90
CA PRO A 32 -3.68 -9.53 -4.13
C PRO A 32 -5.15 -9.91 -4.02
N HIS A 33 -5.91 -9.73 -5.10
CA HIS A 33 -7.35 -10.00 -5.16
C HIS A 33 -7.76 -11.14 -6.09
N GLU A 34 -6.81 -11.73 -6.79
CA GLU A 34 -7.04 -12.77 -7.79
C GLU A 34 -7.63 -14.06 -7.18
N ASN A 35 -7.15 -14.44 -5.99
CA ASN A 35 -7.53 -15.68 -5.32
C ASN A 35 -7.60 -15.46 -3.81
N PRO A 36 -8.69 -15.89 -3.13
CA PRO A 36 -8.83 -15.74 -1.67
C PRO A 36 -7.69 -16.40 -0.87
N VAL A 37 -7.22 -17.57 -1.29
CA VAL A 37 -6.12 -18.27 -0.60
C VAL A 37 -4.83 -17.48 -0.73
N LYS A 38 -4.48 -17.04 -1.96
CA LYS A 38 -3.31 -16.20 -2.23
C LYS A 38 -3.36 -14.90 -1.41
N LYS A 39 -4.55 -14.29 -1.32
CA LYS A 39 -4.81 -13.09 -0.51
C LYS A 39 -4.43 -13.29 0.96
N TRP A 40 -4.90 -14.36 1.58
CA TRP A 40 -4.66 -14.62 3.00
C TRP A 40 -3.23 -15.03 3.28
N VAL A 41 -2.64 -15.87 2.43
CA VAL A 41 -1.23 -16.26 2.52
C VAL A 41 -0.33 -15.03 2.40
N PHE A 42 -0.53 -14.22 1.38
CA PHE A 42 0.25 -12.99 1.17
C PHE A 42 0.14 -12.05 2.38
N LYS A 43 -1.08 -11.80 2.86
CA LYS A 43 -1.33 -10.93 4.01
C LYS A 43 -0.68 -11.47 5.29
N GLY A 44 -0.72 -12.79 5.50
CA GLY A 44 -0.08 -13.45 6.65
C GLY A 44 1.44 -13.32 6.60
N MET A 45 2.05 -13.63 5.47
CA MET A 45 3.50 -13.54 5.28
C MET A 45 4.02 -12.11 5.41
N ASP A 46 3.33 -11.15 4.79
CA ASP A 46 3.71 -9.75 4.87
C ASP A 46 3.55 -9.20 6.30
N GLY A 47 2.46 -9.57 6.99
CA GLY A 47 2.27 -9.25 8.40
C GLY A 47 3.36 -9.81 9.29
N MET A 48 3.76 -11.07 9.09
CA MET A 48 4.86 -11.70 9.84
C MET A 48 6.20 -11.00 9.58
N ARG A 49 6.47 -10.60 8.33
CA ARG A 49 7.65 -9.80 8.00
C ARG A 49 7.66 -8.46 8.74
N HIS A 50 6.54 -7.75 8.79
CA HIS A 50 6.44 -6.49 9.53
C HIS A 50 6.65 -6.67 11.02
N VAL A 51 6.11 -7.73 11.62
CA VAL A 51 6.36 -8.09 13.01
C VAL A 51 7.84 -8.38 13.25
N ALA A 52 8.48 -9.13 12.37
CA ALA A 52 9.91 -9.43 12.48
C ALA A 52 10.76 -8.15 12.42
N VAL A 53 10.48 -7.25 11.47
CA VAL A 53 11.17 -5.95 11.37
C VAL A 53 10.98 -5.13 12.65
N PHE A 54 9.76 -5.08 13.18
CA PHE A 54 9.46 -4.37 14.42
C PHE A 54 10.23 -4.95 15.63
N LEU A 55 10.24 -6.27 15.77
CA LEU A 55 10.93 -6.94 16.89
C LEU A 55 12.45 -6.78 16.83
N THR A 56 13.02 -6.75 15.63
CA THR A 56 14.46 -6.60 15.41
C THR A 56 14.90 -5.13 15.31
N ARG A 57 13.95 -4.18 15.38
CA ARG A 57 14.19 -2.75 15.11
C ARG A 57 14.96 -2.51 13.81
N GLY A 58 14.58 -3.30 12.78
CA GLY A 58 15.20 -3.26 11.46
C GLY A 58 14.47 -2.36 10.47
N GLU A 59 13.63 -1.44 10.94
CA GLU A 59 12.94 -0.46 10.11
C GLU A 59 13.92 0.47 9.41
N LYS A 60 13.62 0.73 8.13
CA LYS A 60 14.41 1.64 7.32
C LYS A 60 13.88 3.07 7.48
N ASP A 61 14.78 4.05 7.41
CA ASP A 61 14.41 5.48 7.42
C ASP A 61 13.50 5.85 6.25
N VAL A 62 13.69 5.20 5.11
CA VAL A 62 12.86 5.37 3.91
C VAL A 62 12.13 4.08 3.61
N LEU A 63 10.81 4.10 3.74
CA LEU A 63 9.97 2.96 3.44
C LEU A 63 9.60 2.92 1.95
N ARG A 64 9.86 1.78 1.33
CA ARG A 64 9.46 1.49 -0.04
C ARG A 64 8.87 0.10 -0.12
N ALA A 65 7.88 -0.06 -1.00
CA ALA A 65 7.35 -1.37 -1.31
C ALA A 65 8.48 -2.29 -1.82
N ASN A 66 8.52 -3.51 -1.32
CA ASN A 66 9.40 -4.51 -1.89
C ASN A 66 8.90 -4.94 -3.28
N LYS A 67 9.72 -5.68 -4.02
CA LYS A 67 9.42 -6.09 -5.40
C LYS A 67 8.07 -6.81 -5.51
N GLU A 68 7.80 -7.77 -4.64
CA GLU A 68 6.54 -8.55 -4.66
C GLU A 68 5.32 -7.66 -4.37
N SER A 69 5.44 -6.78 -3.37
CA SER A 69 4.36 -5.82 -3.03
C SER A 69 4.16 -4.79 -4.14
N ALA A 70 5.21 -4.34 -4.79
CA ALA A 70 5.12 -3.39 -5.90
C ALA A 70 4.39 -4.01 -7.11
N GLU A 71 4.67 -5.27 -7.44
CA GLU A 71 3.94 -6.00 -8.48
C GLU A 71 2.45 -6.14 -8.14
N VAL A 72 2.12 -6.48 -6.88
CA VAL A 72 0.74 -6.54 -6.41
C VAL A 72 0.04 -5.19 -6.53
N ILE A 73 0.70 -4.10 -6.14
CA ILE A 73 0.16 -2.74 -6.26
C ILE A 73 -0.13 -2.42 -7.73
N MET A 74 0.81 -2.70 -8.62
CA MET A 74 0.66 -2.46 -10.05
C MET A 74 -0.56 -3.19 -10.62
N ASN A 75 -0.69 -4.49 -10.32
CA ASN A 75 -1.81 -5.31 -10.76
C ASN A 75 -3.16 -4.79 -10.22
N ASN A 76 -3.18 -4.29 -8.99
CA ASN A 76 -4.38 -3.68 -8.40
C ASN A 76 -4.73 -2.32 -9.02
N CYS A 77 -3.73 -1.52 -9.41
CA CYS A 77 -3.99 -0.31 -10.21
C CYS A 77 -4.69 -0.67 -11.52
N ILE A 78 -4.14 -1.63 -12.26
CA ILE A 78 -4.70 -2.10 -13.53
C ILE A 78 -6.12 -2.66 -13.33
N ARG A 79 -6.34 -3.45 -12.28
CA ARG A 79 -7.65 -4.04 -11.96
C ARG A 79 -8.77 -3.01 -11.82
N CYS A 80 -8.49 -1.89 -11.16
CA CYS A 80 -9.48 -0.82 -10.96
C CYS A 80 -9.55 0.14 -12.15
N HIS A 81 -8.44 0.34 -12.85
CA HIS A 81 -8.30 1.29 -13.93
C HIS A 81 -8.24 0.60 -15.32
N THR A 82 -8.97 -0.50 -15.49
CA THR A 82 -8.96 -1.29 -16.74
C THR A 82 -9.30 -0.47 -17.98
N GLN A 83 -10.26 0.44 -17.89
CA GLN A 83 -10.68 1.26 -19.04
C GLN A 83 -9.62 2.31 -19.44
N LEU A 84 -8.88 2.85 -18.46
CA LEU A 84 -7.80 3.81 -18.72
C LEU A 84 -6.53 3.11 -19.25
N ASN A 85 -6.41 1.83 -19.02
CA ASN A 85 -5.23 1.05 -19.37
C ASN A 85 -5.28 0.43 -20.76
N THR A 86 -6.45 0.34 -21.41
CA THR A 86 -6.58 -0.36 -22.69
C THR A 86 -5.70 0.24 -23.77
N GLU A 87 -5.52 1.55 -23.81
CA GLU A 87 -4.68 2.20 -24.80
C GLU A 87 -3.19 2.20 -24.43
N PHE A 88 -2.86 2.44 -23.16
CA PHE A 88 -1.47 2.52 -22.70
C PHE A 88 -0.87 1.17 -22.35
N VAL A 89 -1.63 0.25 -21.78
CA VAL A 89 -1.17 -1.11 -21.43
C VAL A 89 -0.97 -1.95 -22.68
N ASN A 90 -1.80 -1.76 -23.70
CA ASN A 90 -1.64 -2.43 -24.99
C ASN A 90 -0.33 -2.06 -25.74
N THR A 91 0.35 -0.98 -25.33
CA THR A 91 1.69 -0.68 -25.85
C THR A 91 2.78 -1.58 -25.28
N GLY A 92 2.46 -2.42 -24.27
CA GLY A 92 3.43 -3.27 -23.56
C GLY A 92 4.45 -2.53 -22.71
N ARG A 93 4.30 -1.20 -22.59
CA ARG A 93 5.26 -0.35 -21.86
C ARG A 93 4.86 -0.07 -20.40
N ILE A 94 3.65 -0.41 -20.02
CA ILE A 94 3.16 -0.25 -18.65
C ILE A 94 3.18 -1.63 -17.99
N ASP A 95 4.34 -1.98 -17.48
CA ASP A 95 4.61 -3.25 -16.82
C ASP A 95 5.67 -3.07 -15.74
N TYR A 96 5.48 -3.70 -14.58
CA TYR A 96 6.40 -3.54 -13.46
C TYR A 96 7.79 -4.12 -13.75
N MET A 97 7.85 -5.29 -14.35
CA MET A 97 9.13 -5.95 -14.66
C MET A 97 9.93 -5.16 -15.70
N MET A 98 9.26 -4.67 -16.74
CA MET A 98 9.86 -3.82 -17.76
C MET A 98 10.34 -2.48 -17.17
N SER A 99 9.62 -1.92 -16.19
CA SER A 99 10.05 -0.68 -15.51
C SER A 99 11.34 -0.87 -14.72
N GLN A 100 11.60 -2.06 -14.19
CA GLN A 100 12.82 -2.35 -13.43
C GLN A 100 14.08 -2.41 -14.31
N VAL A 101 13.92 -2.71 -15.58
CA VAL A 101 15.02 -2.75 -16.57
C VAL A 101 15.10 -1.48 -17.44
N GLY A 102 14.24 -0.50 -17.15
CA GLY A 102 14.23 0.79 -17.85
C GLY A 102 13.54 0.76 -19.23
N GLU A 103 12.95 -0.35 -19.62
CA GLU A 103 12.26 -0.51 -20.91
C GLU A 103 10.75 -0.19 -20.83
N GLY A 104 10.20 -0.08 -19.61
CA GLY A 104 8.81 0.22 -19.35
C GLY A 104 8.65 1.25 -18.24
N LYS A 105 7.41 1.47 -17.80
CA LYS A 105 7.05 2.36 -16.70
C LYS A 105 6.04 1.69 -15.77
N ALA A 106 6.19 1.95 -14.47
CA ALA A 106 5.16 1.69 -13.49
C ALA A 106 4.17 2.87 -13.43
N CYS A 107 2.95 2.62 -12.95
CA CYS A 107 1.92 3.67 -12.87
C CYS A 107 2.40 4.88 -12.05
N TRP A 108 3.12 4.65 -10.96
CA TRP A 108 3.67 5.71 -10.11
C TRP A 108 4.87 6.46 -10.69
N ASP A 109 5.46 6.04 -11.78
CA ASP A 109 6.51 6.80 -12.45
C ASP A 109 5.96 8.08 -13.10
N CYS A 110 4.67 8.04 -13.47
CA CYS A 110 3.93 9.20 -13.98
C CYS A 110 2.99 9.78 -12.90
N HIS A 111 2.29 8.92 -12.15
CA HIS A 111 1.34 9.31 -11.11
C HIS A 111 2.01 9.35 -9.72
N ARG A 112 2.98 10.24 -9.56
CA ARG A 112 3.89 10.28 -8.39
C ARG A 112 3.19 10.57 -7.06
N ASP A 113 2.05 11.25 -7.09
CA ASP A 113 1.31 11.68 -5.91
C ASP A 113 0.22 10.68 -5.47
N VAL A 114 0.15 9.51 -6.10
CA VAL A 114 -0.92 8.54 -5.82
C VAL A 114 -0.39 7.31 -5.11
N PRO A 115 -1.00 6.95 -3.97
CA PRO A 115 -1.81 7.77 -3.05
C PRO A 115 -0.97 8.50 -2.01
N HIS A 116 0.32 8.16 -1.88
CA HIS A 116 1.19 8.60 -0.79
C HIS A 116 2.11 9.78 -1.15
N GLY A 117 2.15 10.17 -2.42
CA GLY A 117 2.97 11.27 -2.90
C GLY A 117 4.46 11.10 -2.55
N GLY A 118 5.08 12.18 -2.13
CA GLY A 118 6.46 12.19 -1.65
C GLY A 118 6.67 11.67 -0.23
N SER A 119 5.62 11.13 0.42
CA SER A 119 5.69 10.64 1.80
C SER A 119 6.40 9.29 1.84
N ASN A 120 7.62 9.28 2.31
CA ASN A 120 8.46 8.08 2.36
C ASN A 120 9.09 7.83 3.74
N SER A 121 8.83 8.70 4.71
CA SER A 121 9.26 8.54 6.10
C SER A 121 8.37 9.37 7.05
N ALA A 122 8.46 9.11 8.36
CA ALA A 122 7.78 9.90 9.37
C ALA A 122 8.23 11.38 9.35
N ALA A 123 9.47 11.64 8.96
CA ALA A 123 10.00 13.00 8.87
C ALA A 123 9.41 13.82 7.70
N SER A 124 8.85 13.18 6.68
CA SER A 124 8.25 13.88 5.53
C SER A 124 6.88 14.48 5.82
N THR A 125 6.20 14.03 6.88
CA THR A 125 4.88 14.54 7.29
C THR A 125 4.74 14.59 8.81
N PRO A 126 5.59 15.35 9.52
CA PRO A 126 5.67 15.34 10.99
C PRO A 126 4.36 15.82 11.66
N ASP A 127 3.65 16.73 11.00
CA ASP A 127 2.42 17.36 11.54
C ASP A 127 1.16 16.89 10.81
N ALA A 128 1.19 15.71 10.20
CA ALA A 128 0.03 15.17 9.49
C ALA A 128 -1.09 14.79 10.47
N LEU A 129 -2.07 15.67 10.60
CA LEU A 129 -3.25 15.45 11.44
C LEU A 129 -4.42 14.94 10.59
N VAL A 130 -4.88 13.75 10.91
CA VAL A 130 -6.07 13.13 10.32
C VAL A 130 -6.85 12.39 11.37
N PRO A 131 -8.19 12.27 11.23
CA PRO A 131 -8.98 11.43 12.11
C PRO A 131 -8.51 9.98 12.00
N TYR A 132 -8.08 9.41 13.11
CA TYR A 132 -7.82 7.98 13.19
C TYR A 132 -9.13 7.21 13.37
N PRO A 133 -9.20 5.94 12.99
CA PRO A 133 -10.33 5.09 13.32
C PRO A 133 -10.56 5.06 14.84
N ASP A 134 -11.81 5.07 15.29
CA ASP A 134 -12.20 5.14 16.70
C ASP A 134 -11.57 4.02 17.56
N SER A 135 -11.31 2.87 16.98
CA SER A 135 -10.57 1.80 17.64
C SER A 135 -9.77 0.97 16.64
N PRO A 136 -8.46 0.80 16.87
CA PRO A 136 -7.64 -0.12 16.09
C PRO A 136 -7.96 -1.59 16.39
N THR A 137 -8.61 -1.85 17.52
CA THR A 137 -9.00 -3.19 17.93
C THR A 137 -10.33 -3.56 17.28
N PRO A 138 -10.43 -4.67 16.54
CA PRO A 138 -11.68 -5.14 15.99
C PRO A 138 -12.73 -5.31 17.09
N GLU A 139 -13.98 -4.97 16.81
CA GLU A 139 -15.07 -5.01 17.78
C GLU A 139 -15.24 -6.38 18.42
N TRP A 140 -15.10 -7.46 17.64
CA TRP A 140 -15.18 -8.83 18.14
C TRP A 140 -14.08 -9.13 19.18
N LEU A 141 -12.87 -8.60 18.99
CA LEU A 141 -11.76 -8.80 19.95
C LEU A 141 -11.97 -7.98 21.21
N ARG A 142 -12.48 -6.75 21.09
CA ARG A 142 -12.83 -5.91 22.22
C ARG A 142 -13.87 -6.58 23.10
N LYS A 143 -14.92 -7.16 22.51
CA LYS A 143 -15.97 -7.90 23.23
C LYS A 143 -15.46 -9.18 23.93
N MET A 144 -14.28 -9.70 23.54
CA MET A 144 -13.68 -10.87 24.20
C MET A 144 -12.83 -10.51 25.43
N ILE A 145 -12.38 -9.27 25.54
CA ILE A 145 -11.49 -8.82 26.62
C ILE A 145 -12.22 -7.93 27.65
N GLU A 146 -13.46 -7.54 27.39
CA GLU A 146 -14.41 -6.96 28.34
C GLU A 146 -15.12 -8.07 29.15
#